data_9ac0a37bb2d9edba4c4d313b4f8c6ed2
#
_entry.id   9ac0a37bb2d9edba4c4d313b4f8c6ed2
#
_cell.length_a   1.000
_cell.length_b   1.000
_cell.length_c   1.000
_cell.angle_alpha   90.00
_cell.angle_beta   90.00
_cell.angle_gamma   90.00
#
_symmetry.space_group_name_H-M   'P 1'
#
loop_
_entity.id
_entity.type
_entity.pdbx_description
1 polymer ?
#
loop_
_entity_poly.entity_id
_entity_poly.type
_entity_poly.pdbx_seq_one_letter_code
_entity_poly.pdbx_strand_id
1 'polypeptide(L)'
;MTESYAVAIDDQKCIACGACVYQCPFGAITDKSFILQVVELIKNSAGNRNYPLYAVVAPSIGSQFSYAKPGQVISGIKRLGFSAVVAAALGADLVADAEARELVEKGFLTTSCCPAFVDYIQKQYPALVPNNSHNLSPMATIARQIKEITPNAKVVFIGPRTAKKMEMQKEEVRPYIDSVITFEELQALFDSRDMEIDTLPEEALDTASYFGRIFARSGGVTDAVRQALQEQGVTDFAFNPIACDGIEACRAALNSASRKALPYNFIEGMACVGGCIGGAGCLTHGDKNKNEVDKYGQEASEKSIHSAIHPLKLE
;
A
#
# COMPACT_ATOMS: atom_id res chain seq x y z
N MET A 1 3.16 -32.61 -32.68
CA MET A 1 2.96 -31.13 -32.57
C MET A 1 2.38 -30.88 -31.19
N THR A 2 3.21 -30.41 -30.27
CA THR A 2 2.76 -30.03 -28.94
C THR A 2 2.12 -28.66 -29.06
N GLU A 3 0.78 -28.60 -28.97
CA GLU A 3 0.10 -27.31 -28.80
C GLU A 3 0.60 -26.65 -27.54
N SER A 4 1.31 -25.53 -27.66
CA SER A 4 1.67 -24.71 -26.52
C SER A 4 0.42 -23.94 -26.09
N TYR A 5 -0.18 -24.34 -24.98
CA TYR A 5 -1.26 -23.57 -24.39
C TYR A 5 -0.66 -22.33 -23.70
N ALA A 6 -0.65 -21.21 -24.43
CA ALA A 6 -0.32 -19.92 -23.83
C ALA A 6 -1.55 -19.38 -23.09
N VAL A 7 -1.40 -19.03 -21.81
CA VAL A 7 -2.43 -18.32 -21.07
C VAL A 7 -2.38 -16.85 -21.49
N ALA A 8 -3.49 -16.33 -22.03
CA ALA A 8 -3.64 -14.91 -22.32
C ALA A 8 -4.38 -14.20 -21.17
N ILE A 9 -3.86 -13.07 -20.74
CA ILE A 9 -4.53 -12.20 -19.77
C ILE A 9 -5.40 -11.20 -20.54
N ASP A 10 -6.68 -11.15 -20.22
CA ASP A 10 -7.60 -10.14 -20.74
C ASP A 10 -7.49 -8.87 -19.88
N ASP A 11 -6.79 -7.86 -20.40
CA ASP A 11 -6.55 -6.59 -19.69
C ASP A 11 -7.85 -5.83 -19.36
N GLN A 12 -8.93 -6.06 -20.12
CA GLN A 12 -10.22 -5.42 -19.82
C GLN A 12 -10.86 -6.01 -18.54
N LYS A 13 -10.54 -7.26 -18.21
CA LYS A 13 -11.06 -7.96 -17.03
C LYS A 13 -10.05 -8.01 -15.87
N CYS A 14 -8.77 -7.98 -16.19
CA CYS A 14 -7.69 -8.06 -15.21
C CYS A 14 -7.68 -6.81 -14.33
N ILE A 15 -7.69 -7.02 -13.01
CA ILE A 15 -7.58 -5.96 -11.99
C ILE A 15 -6.18 -5.91 -11.37
N ALA A 16 -5.22 -6.59 -11.93
CA ALA A 16 -3.82 -6.66 -11.49
C ALA A 16 -3.62 -7.10 -10.02
N CYS A 17 -4.56 -7.82 -9.42
CA CYS A 17 -4.49 -8.23 -8.01
C CYS A 17 -3.36 -9.22 -7.69
N GLY A 18 -2.78 -9.89 -8.69
CA GLY A 18 -1.69 -10.84 -8.52
C GLY A 18 -2.10 -12.23 -8.03
N ALA A 19 -3.40 -12.51 -7.86
CA ALA A 19 -3.86 -13.82 -7.40
C ALA A 19 -3.38 -14.97 -8.29
N CYS A 20 -3.35 -14.77 -9.61
CA CYS A 20 -2.85 -15.76 -10.57
C CYS A 20 -1.34 -16.04 -10.39
N VAL A 21 -0.55 -15.04 -10.01
CA VAL A 21 0.88 -15.20 -9.70
C VAL A 21 1.03 -16.02 -8.43
N TYR A 22 0.36 -15.62 -7.36
CA TYR A 22 0.45 -16.29 -6.07
C TYR A 22 -0.08 -17.73 -6.08
N GLN A 23 -1.18 -17.98 -6.81
CA GLN A 23 -1.83 -19.30 -6.83
C GLN A 23 -1.20 -20.29 -7.80
N CYS A 24 -0.30 -19.87 -8.68
CA CYS A 24 0.32 -20.77 -9.65
C CYS A 24 1.38 -21.66 -8.98
N PRO A 25 1.11 -22.97 -8.76
CA PRO A 25 2.04 -23.84 -8.05
C PRO A 25 3.32 -24.13 -8.82
N PHE A 26 3.34 -23.79 -10.11
CA PHE A 26 4.46 -24.05 -11.01
C PHE A 26 5.32 -22.82 -11.29
N GLY A 27 4.97 -21.65 -10.73
CA GLY A 27 5.65 -20.39 -11.06
C GLY A 27 5.56 -20.00 -12.54
N ALA A 28 4.56 -20.54 -13.27
CA ALA A 28 4.41 -20.29 -14.71
C ALA A 28 3.83 -18.90 -15.04
N ILE A 29 3.28 -18.22 -14.02
CA ILE A 29 2.75 -16.86 -14.14
C ILE A 29 3.56 -15.99 -13.19
N THR A 30 4.23 -15.00 -13.74
CA THR A 30 5.01 -14.01 -12.98
C THR A 30 4.49 -12.61 -13.27
N ASP A 31 4.69 -11.69 -12.34
CA ASP A 31 4.45 -10.28 -12.60
C ASP A 31 5.65 -9.66 -13.33
N LYS A 32 5.45 -8.46 -13.87
CA LYS A 32 6.54 -7.71 -14.50
C LYS A 32 7.48 -7.15 -13.43
N SER A 33 8.75 -7.55 -13.45
CA SER A 33 9.76 -6.99 -12.57
C SER A 33 10.22 -5.60 -13.01
N PHE A 34 10.43 -4.71 -12.03
CA PHE A 34 11.03 -3.40 -12.22
C PHE A 34 12.38 -3.25 -11.49
N ILE A 35 13.00 -4.36 -11.07
CA ILE A 35 14.32 -4.35 -10.41
C ILE A 35 15.35 -3.61 -11.23
N LEU A 36 15.44 -3.88 -12.54
CA LEU A 36 16.43 -3.24 -13.41
C LEU A 36 16.24 -1.72 -13.45
N GLN A 37 14.99 -1.25 -13.49
CA GLN A 37 14.70 0.19 -13.43
C GLN A 37 15.17 0.80 -12.10
N VAL A 38 14.99 0.11 -10.97
CA VAL A 38 15.49 0.57 -9.67
C VAL A 38 17.00 0.58 -9.63
N VAL A 39 17.67 -0.45 -10.17
CA VAL A 39 19.14 -0.47 -10.28
C VAL A 39 19.65 0.71 -11.12
N GLU A 40 18.99 1.04 -12.22
CA GLU A 40 19.31 2.20 -13.04
C GLU A 40 19.10 3.52 -12.27
N LEU A 41 18.02 3.66 -11.52
CA LEU A 41 17.77 4.81 -10.66
C LEU A 41 18.88 4.97 -9.60
N ILE A 42 19.28 3.89 -8.93
CA ILE A 42 20.37 3.91 -7.96
C ILE A 42 21.69 4.33 -8.64
N LYS A 43 22.02 3.71 -9.76
CA LYS A 43 23.25 4.03 -10.51
C LYS A 43 23.27 5.49 -10.98
N ASN A 44 22.18 5.95 -11.57
CA ASN A 44 22.09 7.30 -12.14
C ASN A 44 21.98 8.38 -11.08
N SER A 45 21.59 8.06 -9.84
CA SER A 45 21.63 9.00 -8.71
C SER A 45 23.07 9.44 -8.38
N ALA A 46 24.06 8.64 -8.80
CA ALA A 46 25.49 8.89 -8.52
C ALA A 46 25.79 9.12 -7.03
N GLY A 47 25.20 8.27 -6.16
CA GLY A 47 25.27 8.44 -4.71
C GLY A 47 24.47 9.65 -4.24
N ASN A 48 23.29 9.86 -4.82
CA ASN A 48 22.35 10.95 -4.52
C ASN A 48 22.85 12.37 -4.87
N ARG A 49 23.88 12.47 -5.72
CA ARG A 49 24.39 13.79 -6.18
C ARG A 49 23.57 14.38 -7.32
N ASN A 50 23.04 13.53 -8.22
CA ASN A 50 22.24 13.97 -9.36
C ASN A 50 20.79 14.24 -8.95
N TYR A 51 20.25 13.41 -8.07
CA TYR A 51 18.95 13.55 -7.45
C TYR A 51 18.90 12.67 -6.19
N PRO A 52 18.16 13.07 -5.17
CA PRO A 52 17.90 12.21 -4.03
C PRO A 52 16.95 11.08 -4.42
N LEU A 53 17.27 9.85 -4.03
CA LEU A 53 16.46 8.67 -4.28
C LEU A 53 15.77 8.24 -2.98
N TYR A 54 14.45 8.33 -2.95
CA TYR A 54 13.61 7.98 -1.82
C TYR A 54 13.01 6.58 -1.97
N ALA A 55 13.03 5.79 -0.90
CA ALA A 55 12.22 4.58 -0.79
C ALA A 55 10.98 4.88 0.04
N VAL A 56 9.80 4.64 -0.51
CA VAL A 56 8.52 4.66 0.23
C VAL A 56 8.15 3.21 0.54
N VAL A 57 8.10 2.84 1.83
CA VAL A 57 7.94 1.45 2.25
C VAL A 57 6.57 1.19 2.85
N ALA A 58 5.91 0.12 2.38
CA ALA A 58 4.60 -0.29 2.88
C ALA A 58 4.65 -0.76 4.34
N PRO A 59 3.63 -0.47 5.17
CA PRO A 59 3.62 -0.84 6.59
C PRO A 59 3.62 -2.35 6.84
N SER A 60 3.24 -3.17 5.84
CA SER A 60 3.40 -4.63 5.91
C SER A 60 4.86 -5.12 6.07
N ILE A 61 5.86 -4.24 5.93
CA ILE A 61 7.27 -4.55 6.27
C ILE A 61 7.41 -5.16 7.66
N GLY A 62 6.57 -4.74 8.61
CA GLY A 62 6.56 -5.27 9.99
C GLY A 62 6.30 -6.77 10.10
N SER A 63 5.83 -7.43 9.03
CA SER A 63 5.53 -8.88 9.03
C SER A 63 6.33 -9.69 8.02
N GLN A 64 7.20 -9.08 7.20
CA GLN A 64 7.73 -9.76 6.02
C GLN A 64 9.13 -10.33 6.20
N PHE A 65 10.02 -9.62 6.84
CA PHE A 65 11.43 -10.03 7.00
C PHE A 65 11.61 -10.70 8.36
N SER A 66 11.14 -11.96 8.50
CA SER A 66 11.13 -12.67 9.80
C SER A 66 12.52 -12.96 10.39
N TYR A 67 13.57 -12.83 9.60
CA TYR A 67 14.96 -13.02 10.02
C TYR A 67 15.64 -11.73 10.49
N ALA A 68 15.00 -10.56 10.30
CA ALA A 68 15.57 -9.26 10.66
C ALA A 68 14.48 -8.34 11.25
N LYS A 69 14.90 -7.39 12.06
CA LYS A 69 13.98 -6.35 12.56
C LYS A 69 13.67 -5.33 11.48
N PRO A 70 12.48 -4.69 11.50
CA PRO A 70 12.13 -3.65 10.51
C PRO A 70 13.22 -2.57 10.37
N GLY A 71 13.79 -2.08 11.47
CA GLY A 71 14.86 -1.08 11.47
C GLY A 71 16.14 -1.53 10.76
N GLN A 72 16.47 -2.82 10.81
CA GLN A 72 17.60 -3.39 10.07
C GLN A 72 17.33 -3.44 8.57
N VAL A 73 16.09 -3.75 8.18
CA VAL A 73 15.67 -3.71 6.77
C VAL A 73 15.75 -2.28 6.22
N ILE A 74 15.37 -1.28 7.03
CA ILE A 74 15.52 0.14 6.67
C ILE A 74 16.99 0.50 6.42
N SER A 75 17.90 0.06 7.30
CA SER A 75 19.35 0.22 7.09
C SER A 75 19.82 -0.45 5.80
N GLY A 76 19.32 -1.65 5.50
CA GLY A 76 19.61 -2.36 4.26
C GLY A 76 19.19 -1.56 3.02
N ILE A 77 17.98 -1.01 3.03
CA ILE A 77 17.47 -0.16 1.93
C ILE A 77 18.39 1.05 1.71
N LYS A 78 18.79 1.74 2.78
CA LYS A 78 19.73 2.86 2.66
C LYS A 78 21.09 2.43 2.10
N ARG A 79 21.60 1.27 2.52
CA ARG A 79 22.86 0.71 1.98
C ARG A 79 22.79 0.34 0.51
N LEU A 80 21.60 0.04 -0.04
CA LEU A 80 21.41 -0.12 -1.49
C LEU A 80 21.65 1.17 -2.27
N GLY A 81 21.60 2.34 -1.61
CA GLY A 81 21.87 3.64 -2.23
C GLY A 81 20.70 4.63 -2.16
N PHE A 82 19.65 4.33 -1.41
CA PHE A 82 18.57 5.28 -1.16
C PHE A 82 19.01 6.36 -0.16
N SER A 83 18.68 7.63 -0.46
CA SER A 83 19.00 8.78 0.39
C SER A 83 18.17 8.79 1.67
N ALA A 84 16.91 8.38 1.55
CA ALA A 84 15.99 8.32 2.67
C ALA A 84 14.95 7.21 2.47
N VAL A 85 14.40 6.74 3.60
CA VAL A 85 13.28 5.81 3.63
C VAL A 85 12.12 6.50 4.33
N VAL A 86 10.93 6.46 3.73
CA VAL A 86 9.70 7.09 4.22
C VAL A 86 8.63 6.03 4.40
N ALA A 87 7.91 6.09 5.50
CA ALA A 87 6.80 5.18 5.75
C ALA A 87 5.57 5.53 4.89
N ALA A 88 5.09 4.60 4.06
CA ALA A 88 3.79 4.78 3.41
C ALA A 88 2.63 4.85 4.42
N ALA A 89 2.88 4.42 5.65
CA ALA A 89 1.96 4.56 6.78
C ALA A 89 1.60 6.02 7.08
N LEU A 90 2.53 6.97 6.87
CA LEU A 90 2.23 8.40 6.99
C LEU A 90 1.25 8.87 5.90
N GLY A 91 1.41 8.34 4.68
CA GLY A 91 0.42 8.53 3.61
C GLY A 91 -0.94 7.91 3.95
N ALA A 92 -0.97 6.80 4.71
CA ALA A 92 -2.20 6.19 5.18
C ALA A 92 -2.92 7.05 6.23
N ASP A 93 -2.19 7.72 7.11
CA ASP A 93 -2.73 8.69 8.06
C ASP A 93 -3.40 9.87 7.32
N LEU A 94 -2.74 10.42 6.30
CA LEU A 94 -3.31 11.47 5.44
C LEU A 94 -4.58 11.02 4.73
N VAL A 95 -4.58 9.80 4.19
CA VAL A 95 -5.74 9.24 3.48
C VAL A 95 -6.90 8.99 4.45
N ALA A 96 -6.64 8.43 5.64
CA ALA A 96 -7.68 8.20 6.65
C ALA A 96 -8.35 9.49 7.09
N ASP A 97 -7.57 10.56 7.33
CA ASP A 97 -8.07 11.89 7.68
C ASP A 97 -8.94 12.48 6.55
N ALA A 98 -8.55 12.29 5.29
CA ALA A 98 -9.30 12.78 4.14
C ALA A 98 -10.56 11.92 3.86
N GLU A 99 -10.46 10.59 3.92
CA GLU A 99 -11.60 9.68 3.71
C GLU A 99 -12.66 9.87 4.81
N ALA A 100 -12.27 10.19 6.04
CA ALA A 100 -13.21 10.50 7.11
C ALA A 100 -14.09 11.71 6.77
N ARG A 101 -13.51 12.80 6.24
CA ARG A 101 -14.26 13.98 5.79
C ARG A 101 -15.15 13.65 4.59
N GLU A 102 -14.60 12.98 3.58
CA GLU A 102 -15.32 12.61 2.37
C GLU A 102 -16.52 11.68 2.69
N LEU A 103 -16.35 10.76 3.66
CA LEU A 103 -17.42 9.90 4.12
C LEU A 103 -18.58 10.68 4.76
N VAL A 104 -18.29 11.65 5.60
CA VAL A 104 -19.32 12.51 6.23
C VAL A 104 -20.06 13.33 5.18
N GLU A 105 -19.35 13.86 4.18
CA GLU A 105 -19.93 14.63 3.09
C GLU A 105 -20.85 13.78 2.20
N LYS A 106 -20.39 12.58 1.80
CA LYS A 106 -21.10 11.71 0.86
C LYS A 106 -22.15 10.80 1.52
N GLY A 107 -22.01 10.52 2.81
CA GLY A 107 -22.86 9.58 3.55
C GLY A 107 -22.63 8.11 3.25
N PHE A 108 -21.94 7.76 2.16
CA PHE A 108 -21.51 6.42 1.77
C PHE A 108 -20.21 6.49 0.97
N LEU A 109 -19.24 5.64 1.33
CA LEU A 109 -17.93 5.63 0.69
C LEU A 109 -17.36 4.21 0.54
N THR A 110 -16.65 3.96 -0.56
CA THR A 110 -15.73 2.82 -0.73
C THR A 110 -14.30 3.34 -0.77
N THR A 111 -13.37 2.59 -0.18
CA THR A 111 -11.96 3.03 -0.05
C THR A 111 -11.19 3.04 -1.38
N SER A 112 -10.20 3.92 -1.50
CA SER A 112 -9.32 4.04 -2.68
C SER A 112 -7.92 3.43 -2.48
N CYS A 113 -7.57 2.99 -1.29
CA CYS A 113 -6.21 2.55 -0.96
C CYS A 113 -5.74 1.29 -1.72
N CYS A 114 -6.67 0.44 -2.18
CA CYS A 114 -6.42 -0.77 -2.95
C CYS A 114 -6.68 -0.55 -4.45
N PRO A 115 -5.66 -0.39 -5.32
CA PRO A 115 -5.89 -0.13 -6.73
C PRO A 115 -6.64 -1.26 -7.45
N ALA A 116 -6.44 -2.52 -7.03
CA ALA A 116 -7.19 -3.65 -7.59
C ALA A 116 -8.69 -3.62 -7.21
N PHE A 117 -9.03 -3.12 -6.01
CA PHE A 117 -10.41 -2.94 -5.60
C PHE A 117 -11.08 -1.78 -6.36
N VAL A 118 -10.35 -0.67 -6.53
CA VAL A 118 -10.80 0.47 -7.35
C VAL A 118 -11.06 0.02 -8.79
N ASP A 119 -10.12 -0.69 -9.42
CA ASP A 119 -10.26 -1.21 -10.78
C ASP A 119 -11.44 -2.22 -10.87
N TYR A 120 -11.68 -2.99 -9.80
CA TYR A 120 -12.82 -3.90 -9.75
C TYR A 120 -14.16 -3.15 -9.73
N ILE A 121 -14.26 -2.06 -8.95
CA ILE A 121 -15.43 -1.18 -8.95
C ILE A 121 -15.63 -0.57 -10.33
N GLN A 122 -14.59 0.02 -10.93
CA GLN A 122 -14.68 0.67 -12.22
C GLN A 122 -15.13 -0.28 -13.33
N LYS A 123 -14.64 -1.53 -13.31
CA LYS A 123 -14.93 -2.53 -14.37
C LYS A 123 -16.25 -3.26 -14.16
N GLN A 124 -16.67 -3.51 -12.93
CA GLN A 124 -17.81 -4.37 -12.65
C GLN A 124 -19.01 -3.64 -12.01
N TYR A 125 -18.77 -2.50 -11.38
CA TYR A 125 -19.78 -1.73 -10.65
C TYR A 125 -19.74 -0.23 -10.98
N PRO A 126 -19.86 0.16 -12.26
CA PRO A 126 -19.68 1.57 -12.67
C PRO A 126 -20.65 2.55 -11.97
N ALA A 127 -21.82 2.07 -11.55
CA ALA A 127 -22.76 2.86 -10.76
C ALA A 127 -22.26 3.25 -9.36
N LEU A 128 -21.26 2.55 -8.82
CA LEU A 128 -20.66 2.83 -7.51
C LEU A 128 -19.39 3.70 -7.62
N VAL A 129 -18.89 3.99 -8.82
CA VAL A 129 -17.70 4.83 -9.03
C VAL A 129 -17.82 6.20 -8.35
N PRO A 130 -18.98 6.91 -8.36
CA PRO A 130 -19.12 8.18 -7.63
C PRO A 130 -18.95 8.07 -6.11
N ASN A 131 -19.14 6.87 -5.56
CA ASN A 131 -18.97 6.58 -4.14
C ASN A 131 -17.58 6.06 -3.79
N ASN A 132 -16.70 5.84 -4.79
CA ASN A 132 -15.31 5.53 -4.49
C ASN A 132 -14.62 6.79 -3.97
N SER A 133 -13.76 6.63 -2.96
CA SER A 133 -12.95 7.74 -2.45
C SER A 133 -12.13 8.35 -3.58
N HIS A 134 -12.09 9.67 -3.65
CA HIS A 134 -11.32 10.42 -4.63
C HIS A 134 -9.85 10.60 -4.22
N ASN A 135 -9.50 10.16 -3.02
CA ASN A 135 -8.17 10.30 -2.50
C ASN A 135 -7.19 9.38 -3.24
N LEU A 136 -5.98 9.87 -3.47
CA LEU A 136 -4.87 9.05 -3.91
C LEU A 136 -4.57 7.97 -2.85
N SER A 137 -4.03 6.84 -3.28
CA SER A 137 -3.62 5.81 -2.32
C SER A 137 -2.49 6.32 -1.40
N PRO A 138 -2.28 5.69 -0.22
CA PRO A 138 -1.18 6.05 0.70
C PRO A 138 0.18 6.16 0.02
N MET A 139 0.49 5.26 -0.92
CA MET A 139 1.70 5.30 -1.73
C MET A 139 1.80 6.61 -2.52
N ALA A 140 0.77 6.94 -3.29
CA ALA A 140 0.78 8.10 -4.17
C ALA A 140 0.68 9.42 -3.38
N THR A 141 -0.05 9.43 -2.26
CA THR A 141 -0.20 10.59 -1.38
C THR A 141 1.15 11.01 -0.80
N ILE A 142 1.90 10.08 -0.17
CA ILE A 142 3.18 10.43 0.42
C ILE A 142 4.26 10.71 -0.65
N ALA A 143 4.20 10.04 -1.80
CA ALA A 143 5.11 10.32 -2.90
C ALA A 143 4.90 11.71 -3.49
N ARG A 144 3.63 12.16 -3.58
CA ARG A 144 3.29 13.54 -3.96
C ARG A 144 3.92 14.54 -3.00
N GLN A 145 3.77 14.35 -1.68
CA GLN A 145 4.39 15.19 -0.66
C GLN A 145 5.92 15.27 -0.82
N ILE A 146 6.58 14.12 -1.06
CA ILE A 146 8.02 14.09 -1.31
C ILE A 146 8.39 14.95 -2.53
N LYS A 147 7.64 14.84 -3.62
CA LYS A 147 7.91 15.61 -4.86
C LYS A 147 7.58 17.10 -4.71
N GLU A 148 6.61 17.47 -3.88
CA GLU A 148 6.30 18.87 -3.56
C GLU A 148 7.45 19.51 -2.77
N ILE A 149 7.98 18.81 -1.76
CA ILE A 149 9.12 19.30 -0.95
C ILE A 149 10.45 19.21 -1.73
N THR A 150 10.63 18.16 -2.52
CA THR A 150 11.86 17.88 -3.26
C THR A 150 11.54 17.55 -4.72
N PRO A 151 11.34 18.55 -5.60
CA PRO A 151 10.81 18.34 -6.96
C PRO A 151 11.67 17.42 -7.85
N ASN A 152 12.99 17.38 -7.64
CA ASN A 152 13.91 16.53 -8.40
C ASN A 152 14.08 15.13 -7.78
N ALA A 153 13.42 14.82 -6.67
CA ALA A 153 13.51 13.50 -6.04
C ALA A 153 13.03 12.40 -6.99
N LYS A 154 13.66 11.24 -6.90
CA LYS A 154 13.14 9.99 -7.46
C LYS A 154 12.55 9.13 -6.35
N VAL A 155 11.37 8.56 -6.59
CA VAL A 155 10.61 7.83 -5.58
C VAL A 155 10.37 6.40 -6.05
N VAL A 156 10.83 5.44 -5.27
CA VAL A 156 10.57 4.01 -5.46
C VAL A 156 9.68 3.53 -4.33
N PHE A 157 8.54 2.93 -4.69
CA PHE A 157 7.70 2.26 -3.70
C PHE A 157 8.13 0.81 -3.53
N ILE A 158 8.18 0.35 -2.28
CA ILE A 158 8.53 -1.01 -1.89
C ILE A 158 7.37 -1.59 -1.08
N GLY A 159 6.76 -2.67 -1.57
CA GLY A 159 5.60 -3.20 -0.87
C GLY A 159 5.14 -4.59 -1.34
N PRO A 160 4.05 -5.12 -0.77
CA PRO A 160 3.65 -6.52 -0.92
C PRO A 160 2.83 -6.80 -2.19
N ARG A 161 2.50 -5.79 -3.01
CA ARG A 161 1.38 -5.93 -3.96
C ARG A 161 1.78 -5.58 -5.39
N THR A 162 1.54 -6.52 -6.31
CA THR A 162 1.74 -6.33 -7.76
C THR A 162 0.82 -5.23 -8.33
N ALA A 163 -0.38 -5.04 -7.76
CA ALA A 163 -1.32 -3.99 -8.18
C ALA A 163 -0.72 -2.58 -8.12
N LYS A 164 0.26 -2.32 -7.23
CA LYS A 164 0.95 -1.04 -7.15
C LYS A 164 1.83 -0.75 -8.38
N LYS A 165 2.30 -1.80 -9.06
CA LYS A 165 3.03 -1.69 -10.34
C LYS A 165 2.14 -1.18 -11.48
N MET A 166 0.85 -1.54 -11.47
CA MET A 166 -0.12 -0.99 -12.41
C MET A 166 -0.57 0.41 -12.02
N GLU A 167 -0.76 0.66 -10.72
CA GLU A 167 -1.15 1.97 -10.21
C GLU A 167 -0.15 3.07 -10.58
N MET A 168 1.17 2.80 -10.50
CA MET A 168 2.19 3.79 -10.87
C MET A 168 2.12 4.23 -12.34
N GLN A 169 1.43 3.48 -13.19
CA GLN A 169 1.28 3.79 -14.62
C GLN A 169 0.07 4.68 -14.91
N LYS A 170 -0.85 4.86 -13.93
CA LYS A 170 -2.02 5.72 -14.07
C LYS A 170 -1.59 7.19 -14.18
N GLU A 171 -2.28 7.98 -15.00
CA GLU A 171 -1.95 9.39 -15.25
C GLU A 171 -1.85 10.21 -13.97
N GLU A 172 -2.76 9.96 -13.04
CA GLU A 172 -2.84 10.68 -11.76
C GLU A 172 -1.73 10.31 -10.76
N VAL A 173 -1.04 9.17 -10.96
CA VAL A 173 0.01 8.67 -10.06
C VAL A 173 1.41 8.78 -10.67
N ARG A 174 1.50 8.60 -11.98
CA ARG A 174 2.76 8.58 -12.74
C ARG A 174 3.72 9.75 -12.46
N PRO A 175 3.26 11.00 -12.18
CA PRO A 175 4.16 12.10 -11.86
C PRO A 175 4.92 11.91 -10.55
N TYR A 176 4.40 11.10 -9.62
CA TYR A 176 4.91 10.99 -8.25
C TYR A 176 5.77 9.77 -8.00
N ILE A 177 5.53 8.65 -8.72
CA ILE A 177 6.22 7.37 -8.51
C ILE A 177 7.08 7.05 -9.73
N ASP A 178 8.38 6.87 -9.51
CA ASP A 178 9.33 6.54 -10.59
C ASP A 178 9.46 5.02 -10.78
N SER A 179 9.30 4.20 -9.73
CA SER A 179 9.28 2.74 -9.83
C SER A 179 8.57 2.09 -8.64
N VAL A 180 8.16 0.83 -8.81
CA VAL A 180 7.56 -0.01 -7.76
C VAL A 180 8.21 -1.38 -7.79
N ILE A 181 8.67 -1.86 -6.62
CA ILE A 181 9.15 -3.23 -6.44
C ILE A 181 8.43 -3.92 -5.28
N THR A 182 8.41 -5.24 -5.32
CA THR A 182 7.84 -6.08 -4.26
C THR A 182 8.86 -6.35 -3.15
N PHE A 183 8.41 -6.92 -2.03
CA PHE A 183 9.34 -7.37 -0.98
C PHE A 183 10.22 -8.53 -1.46
N GLU A 184 9.70 -9.41 -2.33
CA GLU A 184 10.51 -10.45 -2.97
C GLU A 184 11.62 -9.84 -3.83
N GLU A 185 11.30 -8.80 -4.60
CA GLU A 185 12.29 -8.08 -5.41
C GLU A 185 13.30 -7.31 -4.54
N LEU A 186 12.87 -6.76 -3.40
CA LEU A 186 13.79 -6.15 -2.44
C LEU A 186 14.74 -7.19 -1.85
N GLN A 187 14.23 -8.38 -1.47
CA GLN A 187 15.06 -9.48 -0.99
C GLN A 187 16.12 -9.86 -2.05
N ALA A 188 15.71 -10.00 -3.30
CA ALA A 188 16.64 -10.30 -4.39
C ALA A 188 17.72 -9.21 -4.56
N LEU A 189 17.39 -7.93 -4.31
CA LEU A 189 18.41 -6.86 -4.31
C LEU A 189 19.39 -7.00 -3.14
N PHE A 190 18.93 -7.36 -1.94
CA PHE A 190 19.80 -7.64 -0.80
C PHE A 190 20.73 -8.80 -1.08
N ASP A 191 20.18 -9.92 -1.58
CA ASP A 191 20.93 -11.12 -1.92
C ASP A 191 21.99 -10.84 -3.00
N SER A 192 21.66 -10.04 -4.01
CA SER A 192 22.59 -9.65 -5.09
C SER A 192 23.82 -8.85 -4.61
N ARG A 193 23.79 -8.36 -3.38
CA ARG A 193 24.86 -7.59 -2.73
C ARG A 193 25.47 -8.34 -1.54
N ASP A 194 25.13 -9.61 -1.34
CA ASP A 194 25.55 -10.42 -0.20
C ASP A 194 25.35 -9.68 1.16
N MET A 195 24.18 -9.02 1.31
CA MET A 195 23.89 -8.21 2.49
C MET A 195 23.30 -9.05 3.61
N GLU A 196 24.00 -9.15 4.72
CA GLU A 196 23.52 -9.76 5.97
C GLU A 196 22.68 -8.73 6.75
N ILE A 197 21.37 -8.67 6.46
CA ILE A 197 20.47 -7.62 6.96
C ILE A 197 20.33 -7.67 8.48
N ASP A 198 20.29 -8.87 9.08
CA ASP A 198 20.16 -9.10 10.52
C ASP A 198 21.38 -8.62 11.33
N THR A 199 22.52 -8.36 10.66
CA THR A 199 23.71 -7.81 11.29
C THR A 199 23.75 -6.27 11.28
N LEU A 200 22.84 -5.62 10.56
CA LEU A 200 22.84 -4.16 10.40
C LEU A 200 22.32 -3.46 11.67
N PRO A 201 22.77 -2.22 11.92
CA PRO A 201 22.18 -1.40 12.98
C PRO A 201 20.71 -1.10 12.66
N GLU A 202 19.89 -0.99 13.69
CA GLU A 202 18.48 -0.57 13.52
C GLU A 202 18.39 0.92 13.26
N GLU A 203 17.62 1.31 12.24
CA GLU A 203 17.24 2.69 11.99
C GLU A 203 15.73 2.86 12.23
N ALA A 204 15.36 3.91 12.95
CA ALA A 204 13.97 4.19 13.22
C ALA A 204 13.26 4.69 11.97
N LEU A 205 12.04 4.18 11.74
CA LEU A 205 11.09 4.68 10.77
C LEU A 205 9.79 5.00 11.54
N ASP A 206 9.81 6.09 12.29
CA ASP A 206 8.78 6.44 13.26
C ASP A 206 8.14 7.80 12.95
N THR A 207 7.55 7.90 11.75
CA THR A 207 6.91 9.13 11.26
C THR A 207 5.40 9.01 11.11
N ALA A 208 4.83 7.82 11.38
CA ALA A 208 3.41 7.53 11.18
C ALA A 208 2.76 7.09 12.49
N SER A 209 1.44 7.27 12.60
CA SER A 209 0.67 6.81 13.74
C SER A 209 0.56 5.28 13.81
N TYR A 210 0.10 4.79 14.97
CA TYR A 210 -0.37 3.40 15.10
C TYR A 210 -1.32 3.01 13.96
N PHE A 211 -2.30 3.86 13.66
CA PHE A 211 -3.35 3.60 12.68
C PHE A 211 -2.82 3.54 11.25
N GLY A 212 -1.88 4.40 10.89
CA GLY A 212 -1.20 4.32 9.60
C GLY A 212 -0.41 3.03 9.42
N ARG A 213 0.24 2.52 10.50
CA ARG A 213 1.00 1.27 10.44
C ARG A 213 0.12 0.04 10.31
N ILE A 214 -1.05 0.00 10.94
CA ILE A 214 -1.97 -1.14 10.84
C ILE A 214 -2.83 -1.13 9.56
N PHE A 215 -2.74 -0.09 8.73
CA PHE A 215 -3.50 0.05 7.47
C PHE A 215 -3.28 -1.12 6.50
N ALA A 216 -2.17 -1.86 6.65
CA ALA A 216 -1.82 -2.98 5.79
C ALA A 216 -2.67 -4.25 6.04
N ARG A 217 -3.33 -4.39 7.17
CA ARG A 217 -4.19 -5.54 7.47
C ARG A 217 -5.66 -5.23 7.22
N SER A 218 -6.45 -6.28 6.99
CA SER A 218 -7.91 -6.16 6.91
C SER A 218 -8.49 -5.57 8.20
N GLY A 219 -9.39 -4.60 8.06
CA GLY A 219 -9.96 -3.79 9.15
C GLY A 219 -9.09 -2.61 9.58
N GLY A 220 -7.84 -2.52 9.11
CA GLY A 220 -6.92 -1.44 9.49
C GLY A 220 -7.33 -0.07 8.94
N VAL A 221 -7.87 -0.02 7.73
CA VAL A 221 -8.42 1.20 7.15
C VAL A 221 -9.65 1.66 7.93
N THR A 222 -10.53 0.73 8.23
CA THR A 222 -11.73 0.98 9.06
C THR A 222 -11.38 1.55 10.41
N ASP A 223 -10.38 0.98 11.09
CA ASP A 223 -9.92 1.47 12.40
C ASP A 223 -9.33 2.88 12.28
N ALA A 224 -8.55 3.14 11.22
CA ALA A 224 -7.95 4.45 10.97
C ALA A 224 -9.01 5.53 10.67
N VAL A 225 -9.99 5.22 9.81
CA VAL A 225 -11.09 6.18 9.50
C VAL A 225 -11.94 6.44 10.73
N ARG A 226 -12.22 5.42 11.55
CA ARG A 226 -12.92 5.61 12.84
C ARG A 226 -12.17 6.56 13.76
N GLN A 227 -10.86 6.38 13.89
CA GLN A 227 -10.01 7.25 14.68
C GLN A 227 -9.98 8.68 14.12
N ALA A 228 -9.87 8.83 12.82
CA ALA A 228 -9.89 10.14 12.17
C ALA A 228 -11.22 10.89 12.41
N LEU A 229 -12.37 10.20 12.33
CA LEU A 229 -13.67 10.78 12.68
C LEU A 229 -13.72 11.27 14.12
N GLN A 230 -13.17 10.50 15.07
CA GLN A 230 -13.11 10.88 16.48
C GLN A 230 -12.20 12.10 16.69
N GLU A 231 -11.02 12.12 16.07
CA GLU A 231 -10.07 13.23 16.17
C GLU A 231 -10.59 14.52 15.51
N GLN A 232 -11.44 14.39 14.48
CA GLN A 232 -12.15 15.50 13.84
C GLN A 232 -13.36 15.99 14.64
N GLY A 233 -13.70 15.33 15.75
CA GLY A 233 -14.83 15.70 16.61
C GLY A 233 -16.20 15.42 15.97
N VAL A 234 -16.27 14.47 15.04
CA VAL A 234 -17.53 14.09 14.38
C VAL A 234 -18.37 13.23 15.33
N THR A 235 -19.45 13.79 15.86
CA THR A 235 -20.36 13.13 16.82
C THR A 235 -21.70 12.71 16.23
N ASP A 236 -22.16 13.42 15.19
CA ASP A 236 -23.51 13.27 14.65
C ASP A 236 -23.57 12.36 13.43
N PHE A 237 -22.52 11.59 13.16
CA PHE A 237 -22.42 10.66 12.06
C PHE A 237 -22.30 9.21 12.55
N ALA A 238 -23.28 8.37 12.19
CA ALA A 238 -23.24 6.96 12.52
C ALA A 238 -22.30 6.22 11.57
N PHE A 239 -21.10 5.86 12.04
CA PHE A 239 -20.13 5.09 11.27
C PHE A 239 -20.41 3.59 11.34
N ASN A 240 -20.91 3.03 10.23
CA ASN A 240 -21.26 1.61 10.08
C ASN A 240 -20.40 0.98 8.97
N PRO A 241 -19.16 0.57 9.27
CA PRO A 241 -18.25 0.01 8.27
C PRO A 241 -18.43 -1.49 8.07
N ILE A 242 -17.96 -1.95 6.89
CA ILE A 242 -17.65 -3.36 6.62
C ILE A 242 -16.22 -3.43 6.05
N ALA A 243 -15.40 -4.32 6.60
CA ALA A 243 -14.09 -4.64 6.05
C ALA A 243 -14.19 -5.92 5.22
N CYS A 244 -13.80 -5.82 3.94
CA CYS A 244 -13.84 -6.90 2.98
C CYS A 244 -12.43 -7.20 2.49
N ASP A 245 -11.97 -8.43 2.67
CA ASP A 245 -10.71 -8.89 2.13
C ASP A 245 -10.89 -10.13 1.22
N GLY A 246 -10.12 -10.15 0.15
CA GLY A 246 -10.36 -11.06 -0.95
C GLY A 246 -11.50 -10.61 -1.88
N ILE A 247 -11.40 -10.93 -3.16
CA ILE A 247 -12.34 -10.49 -4.20
C ILE A 247 -13.78 -10.99 -3.93
N GLU A 248 -13.94 -12.18 -3.35
CA GLU A 248 -15.26 -12.75 -3.07
C GLU A 248 -16.03 -11.94 -2.03
N ALA A 249 -15.37 -11.54 -0.93
CA ALA A 249 -15.99 -10.69 0.09
C ALA A 249 -16.30 -9.29 -0.47
N CYS A 250 -15.37 -8.71 -1.23
CA CYS A 250 -15.58 -7.43 -1.93
C CYS A 250 -16.79 -7.51 -2.88
N ARG A 251 -16.90 -8.59 -3.66
CA ARG A 251 -18.01 -8.81 -4.58
C ARG A 251 -19.35 -8.87 -3.85
N ALA A 252 -19.42 -9.60 -2.75
CA ALA A 252 -20.65 -9.72 -1.95
C ALA A 252 -21.11 -8.35 -1.42
N ALA A 253 -20.21 -7.57 -0.86
CA ALA A 253 -20.51 -6.23 -0.36
C ALA A 253 -20.95 -5.26 -1.48
N LEU A 254 -20.22 -5.23 -2.60
CA LEU A 254 -20.53 -4.38 -3.75
C LEU A 254 -21.87 -4.74 -4.42
N ASN A 255 -22.20 -6.04 -4.50
CA ASN A 255 -23.50 -6.48 -4.97
C ASN A 255 -24.65 -5.97 -4.08
N SER A 256 -24.46 -6.01 -2.76
CA SER A 256 -25.44 -5.49 -1.81
C SER A 256 -25.57 -3.97 -1.89
N ALA A 257 -24.45 -3.26 -2.02
CA ALA A 257 -24.41 -1.82 -2.20
C ALA A 257 -25.11 -1.38 -3.48
N SER A 258 -24.87 -2.07 -4.61
CA SER A 258 -25.52 -1.77 -5.91
C SER A 258 -27.03 -1.91 -5.87
N ARG A 259 -27.55 -2.77 -4.99
CA ARG A 259 -28.99 -2.99 -4.78
C ARG A 259 -29.58 -2.06 -3.70
N LYS A 260 -28.76 -1.16 -3.12
CA LYS A 260 -29.13 -0.32 -1.98
C LYS A 260 -29.62 -1.12 -0.77
N ALA A 261 -29.16 -2.35 -0.62
CA ALA A 261 -29.51 -3.29 0.44
C ALA A 261 -28.40 -3.46 1.48
N LEU A 262 -27.35 -2.64 1.42
CA LEU A 262 -26.23 -2.69 2.35
C LEU A 262 -26.56 -1.87 3.61
N PRO A 263 -26.48 -2.45 4.81
CA PRO A 263 -26.70 -1.70 6.05
C PRO A 263 -25.50 -0.86 6.48
N TYR A 264 -24.40 -0.94 5.73
CA TYR A 264 -23.14 -0.26 6.02
C TYR A 264 -23.00 0.98 5.16
N ASN A 265 -22.29 2.01 5.67
CA ASN A 265 -22.01 3.25 4.96
C ASN A 265 -20.53 3.43 4.59
N PHE A 266 -19.70 2.45 4.91
CA PHE A 266 -18.30 2.44 4.53
C PHE A 266 -17.87 1.03 4.15
N ILE A 267 -17.26 0.87 2.97
CA ILE A 267 -16.70 -0.40 2.52
C ILE A 267 -15.17 -0.25 2.45
N GLU A 268 -14.46 -0.87 3.39
CA GLU A 268 -13.05 -1.15 3.21
C GLU A 268 -12.92 -2.33 2.27
N GLY A 269 -12.29 -2.12 1.10
CA GLY A 269 -12.11 -3.17 0.11
C GLY A 269 -10.64 -3.48 -0.16
N MET A 270 -10.24 -4.72 0.10
CA MET A 270 -8.90 -5.23 -0.21
C MET A 270 -8.97 -6.49 -1.06
N ALA A 271 -8.32 -6.48 -2.23
CA ALA A 271 -8.37 -7.61 -3.16
C ALA A 271 -7.64 -8.86 -2.66
N CYS A 272 -6.69 -8.71 -1.72
CA CYS A 272 -5.95 -9.82 -1.13
C CYS A 272 -6.60 -10.25 0.19
N VAL A 273 -6.64 -11.57 0.46
CA VAL A 273 -7.11 -12.11 1.73
C VAL A 273 -6.18 -11.67 2.87
N GLY A 274 -6.73 -11.21 3.97
CA GLY A 274 -6.00 -10.64 5.11
C GLY A 274 -5.55 -9.19 4.89
N GLY A 275 -5.80 -8.59 3.73
CA GLY A 275 -5.34 -7.26 3.35
C GLY A 275 -4.01 -7.27 2.59
N CYS A 276 -3.23 -6.18 2.68
CA CYS A 276 -1.94 -6.06 1.98
C CYS A 276 -0.93 -7.13 2.41
N ILE A 277 -1.02 -7.63 3.63
CA ILE A 277 -0.17 -8.70 4.17
C ILE A 277 -0.33 -10.07 3.48
N GLY A 278 -1.37 -10.23 2.66
CA GLY A 278 -1.60 -11.38 1.79
C GLY A 278 -1.31 -11.08 0.31
N GLY A 279 -0.60 -10.01 0.00
CA GLY A 279 -0.27 -9.63 -1.38
C GLY A 279 0.68 -10.60 -2.07
N ALA A 280 0.60 -10.67 -3.41
CA ALA A 280 1.36 -11.62 -4.21
C ALA A 280 2.89 -11.42 -4.18
N GLY A 281 3.38 -10.27 -3.75
CA GLY A 281 4.81 -9.98 -3.60
C GLY A 281 5.29 -9.99 -2.14
N CYS A 282 4.55 -10.67 -1.26
CA CYS A 282 4.94 -10.92 0.13
C CYS A 282 5.97 -12.05 0.21
N LEU A 283 6.94 -11.92 1.12
CA LEU A 283 7.88 -13.01 1.46
C LEU A 283 7.23 -14.09 2.31
N THR A 284 6.27 -13.71 3.14
CA THR A 284 5.55 -14.62 4.04
C THR A 284 4.05 -14.38 3.98
N HIS A 285 3.30 -15.48 4.08
CA HIS A 285 1.84 -15.48 4.13
C HIS A 285 1.36 -16.20 5.39
N GLY A 286 0.13 -15.93 5.81
CA GLY A 286 -0.53 -16.59 6.92
C GLY A 286 -1.01 -15.64 8.02
N ASP A 287 -1.82 -16.19 8.93
CA ASP A 287 -2.56 -15.44 9.96
C ASP A 287 -1.65 -14.70 10.95
N LYS A 288 -0.42 -15.21 11.17
CA LYS A 288 0.58 -14.57 12.04
C LYS A 288 0.94 -13.15 11.60
N ASN A 289 0.87 -12.87 10.28
CA ASN A 289 1.27 -11.57 9.73
C ASN A 289 0.40 -10.43 10.27
N LYS A 290 -0.87 -10.70 10.59
CA LYS A 290 -1.76 -9.71 11.21
C LYS A 290 -1.22 -9.29 12.59
N ASN A 291 -0.86 -10.26 13.42
CA ASN A 291 -0.33 -9.99 14.77
C ASN A 291 1.00 -9.24 14.70
N GLU A 292 1.86 -9.57 13.74
CA GLU A 292 3.14 -8.88 13.56
C GLU A 292 2.94 -7.43 13.10
N VAL A 293 1.98 -7.16 12.21
CA VAL A 293 1.63 -5.78 11.83
C VAL A 293 1.01 -5.01 13.00
N ASP A 294 0.16 -5.64 13.82
CA ASP A 294 -0.39 -5.00 15.02
C ASP A 294 0.71 -4.67 16.04
N LYS A 295 1.69 -5.55 16.25
CA LYS A 295 2.87 -5.26 17.09
C LYS A 295 3.67 -4.09 16.52
N TYR A 296 3.99 -4.13 15.23
CA TYR A 296 4.66 -3.01 14.56
C TYR A 296 3.88 -1.70 14.70
N GLY A 297 2.55 -1.75 14.65
CA GLY A 297 1.69 -0.61 14.96
C GLY A 297 1.88 -0.10 16.39
N GLN A 298 1.93 -1.02 17.37
CA GLN A 298 2.12 -0.65 18.79
C GLN A 298 3.47 0.03 19.09
N GLU A 299 4.50 -0.24 18.28
CA GLU A 299 5.82 0.41 18.38
C GLU A 299 5.81 1.87 17.92
N ALA A 300 4.75 2.36 17.25
CA ALA A 300 4.65 3.75 16.86
C ALA A 300 4.67 4.67 18.09
N SER A 301 5.49 5.70 18.08
CA SER A 301 5.50 6.74 19.11
C SER A 301 4.20 7.53 19.09
N GLU A 302 3.68 7.83 17.89
CA GLU A 302 2.43 8.53 17.70
C GLU A 302 1.22 7.56 17.73
N LYS A 303 0.23 7.92 18.55
CA LYS A 303 -1.06 7.20 18.63
C LYS A 303 -2.22 7.99 18.03
N SER A 304 -1.97 9.22 17.59
CA SER A 304 -2.93 10.11 16.95
C SER A 304 -2.57 10.30 15.48
N ILE A 305 -3.57 10.17 14.62
CA ILE A 305 -3.45 10.48 13.18
C ILE A 305 -3.16 11.97 13.00
N HIS A 306 -3.92 12.83 13.71
CA HIS A 306 -3.75 14.27 13.64
C HIS A 306 -2.32 14.71 14.01
N SER A 307 -1.78 14.17 15.10
CA SER A 307 -0.40 14.49 15.53
C SER A 307 0.64 14.04 14.51
N ALA A 308 0.47 12.84 13.90
CA ALA A 308 1.39 12.33 12.90
C ALA A 308 1.43 13.18 11.62
N ILE A 309 0.27 13.68 11.17
CA ILE A 309 0.17 14.46 9.92
C ILE A 309 0.33 15.98 10.12
N HIS A 310 0.27 16.47 11.36
CA HIS A 310 0.36 17.91 11.67
C HIS A 310 1.61 18.58 11.07
N PRO A 311 2.81 17.99 11.12
CA PRO A 311 4.00 18.60 10.53
C PRO A 311 3.89 18.82 9.01
N LEU A 312 3.09 18.00 8.31
CA LEU A 312 2.90 18.09 6.86
C LEU A 312 1.82 19.12 6.45
N LYS A 313 1.03 19.61 7.38
CA LYS A 313 -0.05 20.60 7.14
C LYS A 313 0.37 22.03 7.47
N LEU A 314 1.58 22.24 8.00
CA LEU A 314 2.10 23.55 8.40
C LEU A 314 2.78 24.31 7.25
N GLU A 315 2.86 23.71 6.06
CA GLU A 315 3.35 24.31 4.83
C GLU A 315 2.19 24.57 3.85
#